data_84bcb02291c25c0f2bcf3bc3d8a4b35a
#
_entry.id   84bcb02291c25c0f2bcf3bc3d8a4b35a
#
_cell.length_a   1.000
_cell.length_b   1.000
_cell.length_c   1.000
_cell.angle_alpha   90.00
_cell.angle_beta   90.00
_cell.angle_gamma   90.00
#
_symmetry.space_group_name_H-M   'P 1'
#
loop_
_entity.id
_entity.type
_entity.pdbx_description
1 polymer ?
#
loop_
_entity_poly.entity_id
_entity_poly.type
_entity_poly.pdbx_seq_one_letter_code
_entity_poly.pdbx_strand_id
1 'polypeptide(L)'
;LSGLSGSWNTVLEAAEPLALNAAMGAALTELRTLCRTLEAQGETDRLKLDLSLVNDMEYYNGLVLQGYVTGLPRAVLKGGRYDPLAEQFRPGARAIGYALYLDELARMGQDAPAASDGRRLLNVALPKGRLGDKVYNLLAGVGYGCPENYNDTRKLVVENPEAGIRYFLVKPSDVAIYVEHGAADIGI
;
A
#
# COMPACT_ATOMS: atom_id res chain seq x y z
N LEU A 1 14.98 -1.41 -11.24
CA LEU A 1 13.68 -0.73 -11.19
C LEU A 1 13.08 -0.71 -9.77
N SER A 2 13.53 -1.60 -8.86
CA SER A 2 13.12 -1.59 -7.46
C SER A 2 13.55 -0.27 -6.81
N GLY A 3 12.57 0.53 -6.33
CA GLY A 3 12.79 1.83 -5.71
C GLY A 3 12.36 3.05 -6.55
N LEU A 4 11.83 2.84 -7.75
CA LEU A 4 11.21 3.91 -8.52
C LEU A 4 9.72 4.02 -8.17
N SER A 5 9.40 4.91 -7.24
CA SER A 5 8.04 5.22 -6.82
C SER A 5 7.88 6.73 -6.65
N GLY A 6 6.71 7.27 -6.96
CA GLY A 6 6.43 8.69 -6.80
C GLY A 6 5.51 9.27 -7.86
N SER A 7 5.71 10.55 -8.22
CA SER A 7 4.93 11.17 -9.26
C SER A 7 5.22 10.48 -10.61
N TRP A 8 4.19 10.31 -11.42
CA TRP A 8 4.27 9.53 -12.64
C TRP A 8 5.32 10.08 -13.64
N ASN A 9 5.44 11.40 -13.76
CA ASN A 9 6.41 12.04 -14.63
C ASN A 9 7.85 11.68 -14.23
N THR A 10 8.19 11.90 -12.96
CA THR A 10 9.53 11.64 -12.41
C THR A 10 9.91 10.17 -12.54
N VAL A 11 8.97 9.27 -12.24
CA VAL A 11 9.21 7.83 -12.32
C VAL A 11 9.42 7.37 -13.75
N LEU A 12 8.61 7.83 -14.71
CA LEU A 12 8.76 7.46 -16.12
C LEU A 12 10.03 8.03 -16.75
N GLU A 13 10.42 9.26 -16.42
CA GLU A 13 11.69 9.85 -16.89
C GLU A 13 12.89 9.05 -16.37
N ALA A 14 12.85 8.63 -15.10
CA ALA A 14 13.93 7.82 -14.54
C ALA A 14 13.94 6.37 -15.08
N ALA A 15 12.79 5.84 -15.49
CA ALA A 15 12.68 4.48 -16.00
C ALA A 15 13.05 4.34 -17.49
N GLU A 16 12.88 5.36 -18.31
CA GLU A 16 13.16 5.33 -19.75
C GLU A 16 14.58 4.84 -20.08
N PRO A 17 15.67 5.38 -19.48
CA PRO A 17 17.02 4.92 -19.78
C PRO A 17 17.29 3.49 -19.30
N LEU A 18 16.43 2.92 -18.45
CA LEU A 18 16.53 1.57 -17.92
C LEU A 18 15.77 0.52 -18.76
N ALA A 19 15.11 0.93 -19.83
CA ALA A 19 14.41 0.02 -20.74
C ALA A 19 15.43 -0.79 -21.56
N LEU A 20 15.55 -2.08 -21.23
CA LEU A 20 16.54 -2.99 -21.83
C LEU A 20 16.06 -3.64 -23.14
N ASN A 21 14.77 -3.57 -23.43
CA ASN A 21 14.18 -4.21 -24.62
C ASN A 21 12.90 -3.49 -25.07
N ALA A 22 12.44 -3.85 -26.27
CA ALA A 22 11.25 -3.25 -26.88
C ALA A 22 9.96 -3.43 -26.04
N ALA A 23 9.83 -4.55 -25.34
CA ALA A 23 8.65 -4.81 -24.48
C ALA A 23 8.61 -3.85 -23.30
N MET A 24 9.74 -3.58 -22.66
CA MET A 24 9.83 -2.57 -21.59
C MET A 24 9.53 -1.17 -22.12
N GLY A 25 10.05 -0.80 -23.27
CA GLY A 25 9.75 0.49 -23.93
C GLY A 25 8.25 0.64 -24.25
N ALA A 26 7.61 -0.41 -24.74
CA ALA A 26 6.18 -0.43 -25.01
C ALA A 26 5.35 -0.26 -23.73
N ALA A 27 5.71 -0.94 -22.64
CA ALA A 27 5.05 -0.83 -21.35
C ALA A 27 5.15 0.59 -20.76
N LEU A 28 6.33 1.22 -20.82
CA LEU A 28 6.52 2.61 -20.39
C LEU A 28 5.69 3.59 -21.24
N THR A 29 5.59 3.36 -22.55
CA THR A 29 4.76 4.16 -23.46
C THR A 29 3.27 4.04 -23.11
N GLU A 30 2.80 2.82 -22.81
CA GLU A 30 1.42 2.56 -22.38
C GLU A 30 1.12 3.29 -21.06
N LEU A 31 1.99 3.17 -20.05
CA LEU A 31 1.86 3.88 -18.77
C LEU A 31 1.83 5.40 -18.97
N ARG A 32 2.72 5.94 -19.79
CA ARG A 32 2.75 7.37 -20.10
C ARG A 32 1.45 7.86 -20.73
N THR A 33 0.91 7.09 -21.66
CA THR A 33 -0.36 7.42 -22.32
C THR A 33 -1.52 7.41 -21.33
N LEU A 34 -1.56 6.41 -20.47
CA LEU A 34 -2.58 6.32 -19.41
C LEU A 34 -2.48 7.52 -18.45
N CYS A 35 -1.28 7.81 -17.92
CA CYS A 35 -1.09 8.92 -16.99
C CYS A 35 -1.45 10.27 -17.60
N ARG A 36 -1.11 10.52 -18.87
CA ARG A 36 -1.52 11.75 -19.58
C ARG A 36 -3.04 11.85 -19.74
N THR A 37 -3.70 10.73 -19.99
CA THR A 37 -5.17 10.69 -20.08
C THR A 37 -5.81 11.05 -18.75
N LEU A 38 -5.29 10.50 -17.65
CA LEU A 38 -5.77 10.81 -16.30
C LEU A 38 -5.47 12.27 -15.91
N GLU A 39 -4.31 12.79 -16.29
CA GLU A 39 -3.95 14.19 -16.07
C GLU A 39 -4.91 15.15 -16.80
N ALA A 40 -5.26 14.84 -18.03
CA ALA A 40 -6.24 15.62 -18.80
C ALA A 40 -7.64 15.61 -18.17
N GLN A 41 -7.94 14.62 -17.32
CA GLN A 41 -9.18 14.52 -16.56
C GLN A 41 -9.08 15.12 -15.15
N GLY A 42 -7.90 15.61 -14.76
CA GLY A 42 -7.66 16.18 -13.41
C GLY A 42 -7.48 15.14 -12.31
N GLU A 43 -7.19 13.88 -12.65
CA GLU A 43 -7.19 12.73 -11.71
C GLU A 43 -5.76 12.30 -11.30
N THR A 44 -4.79 13.20 -11.34
CA THR A 44 -3.37 12.83 -11.05
C THR A 44 -2.89 13.15 -9.64
N ASP A 45 -3.57 14.00 -8.89
CA ASP A 45 -3.12 14.46 -7.57
C ASP A 45 -2.94 13.32 -6.55
N ARG A 46 -3.70 12.24 -6.74
CA ARG A 46 -3.69 11.05 -5.87
C ARG A 46 -3.04 9.84 -6.54
N LEU A 47 -2.49 10.02 -7.75
CA LEU A 47 -1.87 8.95 -8.51
C LEU A 47 -0.38 8.90 -8.21
N LYS A 48 0.09 7.73 -7.78
CA LYS A 48 1.52 7.42 -7.68
C LYS A 48 1.83 6.26 -8.62
N LEU A 49 2.92 6.37 -9.35
CA LEU A 49 3.46 5.27 -10.13
C LEU A 49 4.53 4.56 -9.30
N ASP A 50 4.42 3.25 -9.18
CA ASP A 50 5.34 2.41 -8.44
C ASP A 50 5.75 1.22 -9.27
N LEU A 51 7.02 1.19 -9.71
CA LEU A 51 7.59 0.11 -10.51
C LEU A 51 8.17 -1.02 -9.63
N SER A 52 8.11 -0.91 -8.31
CA SER A 52 8.49 -1.97 -7.39
C SER A 52 7.35 -2.94 -7.07
N LEU A 53 6.12 -2.60 -7.45
CA LEU A 53 4.97 -3.46 -7.24
C LEU A 53 5.13 -4.77 -8.02
N VAL A 54 5.54 -5.81 -7.32
CA VAL A 54 5.56 -7.17 -7.82
C VAL A 54 4.23 -7.82 -7.45
N ASN A 55 3.55 -8.36 -8.43
CA ASN A 55 2.30 -9.06 -8.20
C ASN A 55 2.56 -10.57 -8.18
N ASP A 56 2.15 -11.22 -7.09
CA ASP A 56 2.26 -12.67 -6.90
C ASP A 56 1.28 -13.48 -7.78
N MET A 57 0.39 -12.79 -8.48
CA MET A 57 -0.62 -13.44 -9.32
C MET A 57 -0.17 -13.44 -10.79
N GLU A 58 0.19 -14.62 -11.29
CA GLU A 58 0.69 -14.83 -12.67
C GLU A 58 -0.31 -14.49 -13.79
N TYR A 59 -1.57 -14.22 -13.47
CA TYR A 59 -2.59 -13.93 -14.49
C TYR A 59 -2.66 -12.47 -14.94
N TYR A 60 -2.02 -11.54 -14.23
CA TYR A 60 -1.96 -10.16 -14.70
C TYR A 60 -0.90 -9.99 -15.80
N ASN A 61 -1.27 -9.24 -16.84
CA ASN A 61 -0.37 -8.88 -17.92
C ASN A 61 -0.40 -7.36 -18.19
N GLY A 62 0.54 -6.63 -17.67
CA GLY A 62 0.66 -5.18 -17.86
C GLY A 62 0.26 -4.39 -16.63
N LEU A 63 -0.77 -3.54 -16.75
CA LEU A 63 -1.19 -2.67 -15.65
C LEU A 63 -1.65 -3.46 -14.43
N VAL A 64 -1.07 -3.13 -13.28
CA VAL A 64 -1.53 -3.52 -11.94
C VAL A 64 -1.89 -2.26 -11.17
N LEU A 65 -2.97 -2.28 -10.40
CA LEU A 65 -3.43 -1.14 -9.63
C LEU A 65 -3.74 -1.54 -8.19
N GLN A 66 -3.43 -0.65 -7.27
CA GLN A 66 -3.75 -0.77 -5.86
C GLN A 66 -4.27 0.57 -5.35
N GLY A 67 -5.33 0.55 -4.56
CA GLY A 67 -5.91 1.73 -3.94
C GLY A 67 -5.77 1.69 -2.43
N TYR A 68 -5.38 2.80 -1.87
CA TYR A 68 -5.20 2.97 -0.43
C TYR A 68 -6.04 4.12 0.08
N VAL A 69 -6.50 4.03 1.30
CA VAL A 69 -7.17 5.12 2.01
C VAL A 69 -6.36 5.48 3.24
N THR A 70 -6.12 6.76 3.42
CA THR A 70 -5.38 7.27 4.58
C THR A 70 -6.02 6.79 5.88
N GLY A 71 -5.22 6.23 6.77
CA GLY A 71 -5.69 5.69 8.04
C GLY A 71 -6.10 4.20 7.99
N LEU A 72 -6.17 3.58 6.81
CA LEU A 72 -6.36 2.14 6.70
C LEU A 72 -5.03 1.42 6.44
N PRO A 73 -4.76 0.31 7.14
CA PRO A 73 -3.48 -0.38 7.08
C PRO A 73 -3.29 -1.25 5.84
N ARG A 74 -4.29 -1.38 4.98
CA ARG A 74 -4.26 -2.26 3.82
C ARG A 74 -4.84 -1.58 2.60
N ALA A 75 -4.45 -2.09 1.41
CA ALA A 75 -5.09 -1.70 0.17
C ALA A 75 -6.58 -2.06 0.22
N VAL A 76 -7.42 -1.08 -0.06
CA VAL A 76 -8.89 -1.23 -0.14
C VAL A 76 -9.34 -1.64 -1.54
N LEU A 77 -8.45 -1.52 -2.52
CA LEU A 77 -8.70 -1.87 -3.89
C LEU A 77 -7.44 -2.54 -4.47
N LYS A 78 -7.63 -3.65 -5.19
CA LYS A 78 -6.56 -4.30 -5.97
C LYS A 78 -7.13 -4.78 -7.29
N GLY A 79 -6.33 -4.63 -8.35
CA GLY A 79 -6.76 -5.05 -9.68
C GLY A 79 -5.67 -4.93 -10.71
N GLY A 80 -6.04 -5.17 -11.97
CA GLY A 80 -5.12 -5.09 -13.08
C GLY A 80 -5.72 -5.61 -14.38
N ARG A 81 -4.91 -5.61 -15.42
CA ARG A 81 -5.25 -6.19 -16.71
C ARG A 81 -4.91 -7.68 -16.71
N TYR A 82 -5.84 -8.51 -17.17
CA TYR A 82 -5.73 -9.97 -17.15
C TYR A 82 -6.23 -10.61 -18.46
N ASP A 83 -5.74 -10.08 -19.58
CA ASP A 83 -6.09 -10.56 -20.93
C ASP A 83 -5.86 -12.08 -21.10
N PRO A 84 -4.73 -12.70 -20.64
CA PRO A 84 -4.50 -14.12 -20.82
C PRO A 84 -5.55 -15.02 -20.14
N LEU A 85 -6.10 -14.56 -19.02
CA LEU A 85 -7.19 -15.25 -18.34
C LEU A 85 -8.50 -15.13 -19.13
N ALA A 86 -8.80 -13.93 -19.61
CA ALA A 86 -10.02 -13.67 -20.40
C ALA A 86 -10.01 -14.45 -21.73
N GLU A 87 -8.83 -14.58 -22.35
CA GLU A 87 -8.63 -15.26 -23.62
C GLU A 87 -8.95 -16.78 -23.53
N GLN A 88 -8.75 -17.40 -22.35
CA GLN A 88 -9.12 -18.79 -22.11
C GLN A 88 -10.64 -19.05 -22.25
N PHE A 89 -11.45 -18.05 -21.97
CA PHE A 89 -12.90 -18.13 -22.08
C PHE A 89 -13.42 -17.69 -23.45
N ARG A 90 -12.74 -16.74 -24.08
CA ARG A 90 -13.11 -16.25 -25.41
C ARG A 90 -11.87 -15.73 -26.14
N PRO A 91 -11.50 -16.33 -27.30
CA PRO A 91 -10.36 -15.87 -28.09
C PRO A 91 -10.44 -14.38 -28.43
N GLY A 92 -9.34 -13.67 -28.24
CA GLY A 92 -9.23 -12.23 -28.45
C GLY A 92 -9.89 -11.34 -27.39
N ALA A 93 -10.43 -11.92 -26.32
CA ALA A 93 -10.97 -11.15 -25.20
C ALA A 93 -9.87 -10.43 -24.44
N ARG A 94 -10.17 -9.20 -24.04
CA ARG A 94 -9.34 -8.41 -23.13
C ARG A 94 -10.13 -8.06 -21.90
N ALA A 95 -9.47 -8.01 -20.76
CA ALA A 95 -10.13 -7.72 -19.50
C ALA A 95 -9.23 -6.89 -18.56
N ILE A 96 -9.85 -5.94 -17.92
CA ILE A 96 -9.33 -5.21 -16.78
C ILE A 96 -10.40 -5.22 -15.69
N GLY A 97 -10.00 -5.38 -14.45
CA GLY A 97 -10.94 -5.37 -13.34
C GLY A 97 -10.25 -5.13 -12.02
N TYR A 98 -11.07 -4.98 -11.00
CA TYR A 98 -10.58 -4.75 -9.65
C TYR A 98 -11.52 -5.40 -8.63
N ALA A 99 -10.96 -5.73 -7.47
CA ALA A 99 -11.67 -6.11 -6.27
C ALA A 99 -11.63 -4.95 -5.27
N LEU A 100 -12.80 -4.61 -4.72
CA LEU A 100 -12.94 -3.65 -3.63
C LEU A 100 -13.14 -4.42 -2.33
N TYR A 101 -12.29 -4.18 -1.34
CA TYR A 101 -12.34 -4.85 -0.04
C TYR A 101 -13.26 -4.08 0.91
N LEU A 102 -14.54 -4.48 0.95
CA LEU A 102 -15.56 -3.79 1.73
C LEU A 102 -15.33 -3.93 3.23
N ASP A 103 -14.74 -5.02 3.68
CA ASP A 103 -14.34 -5.25 5.07
C ASP A 103 -13.25 -4.25 5.53
N GLU A 104 -12.30 -3.92 4.67
CA GLU A 104 -11.32 -2.86 4.96
C GLU A 104 -11.99 -1.48 4.98
N LEU A 105 -12.89 -1.20 4.03
CA LEU A 105 -13.63 0.07 4.01
C LEU A 105 -14.57 0.23 5.21
N ALA A 106 -15.20 -0.85 5.67
CA ALA A 106 -16.08 -0.82 6.85
C ALA A 106 -15.33 -0.40 8.12
N ARG A 107 -14.00 -0.58 8.16
CA ARG A 107 -13.15 -0.12 9.27
C ARG A 107 -12.96 1.39 9.31
N MET A 108 -13.18 2.10 8.20
CA MET A 108 -13.10 3.58 8.18
C MET A 108 -14.01 4.26 9.21
N GLY A 109 -15.09 3.60 9.63
CA GLY A 109 -16.00 4.13 10.64
C GLY A 109 -15.80 3.57 12.06
N GLN A 110 -15.03 2.48 12.19
CA GLN A 110 -14.85 1.78 13.47
C GLN A 110 -13.48 2.06 14.10
N ASP A 111 -12.47 2.35 13.27
CA ASP A 111 -11.09 2.64 13.67
C ASP A 111 -10.68 4.09 13.35
N ALA A 112 -11.60 4.94 12.93
CA ALA A 112 -11.35 6.38 13.00
C ALA A 112 -11.18 6.68 14.51
N PRO A 113 -9.98 7.07 14.98
CA PRO A 113 -9.83 7.44 16.37
C PRO A 113 -10.86 8.52 16.62
N ALA A 114 -11.72 8.31 17.62
CA ALA A 114 -12.47 9.40 18.18
C ALA A 114 -11.44 10.53 18.34
N ALA A 115 -11.73 11.69 17.76
CA ALA A 115 -10.83 12.84 17.77
C ALA A 115 -10.50 13.16 19.23
N SER A 116 -9.52 12.50 19.77
CA SER A 116 -8.99 12.71 21.09
C SER A 116 -7.99 13.85 20.95
N ASP A 117 -8.46 15.05 21.26
CA ASP A 117 -7.64 16.19 21.69
C ASP A 117 -6.54 16.67 20.70
N GLY A 118 -6.73 16.55 19.38
CA GLY A 118 -5.86 17.19 18.40
C GLY A 118 -4.39 16.72 18.39
N ARG A 119 -4.00 15.75 19.22
CA ARG A 119 -2.65 15.20 19.27
C ARG A 119 -2.46 14.15 18.18
N ARG A 120 -1.57 14.43 17.25
CA ARG A 120 -1.14 13.46 16.24
C ARG A 120 -0.43 12.29 16.94
N LEU A 121 -0.96 11.07 16.77
CA LEU A 121 -0.29 9.86 17.25
C LEU A 121 0.89 9.50 16.33
N LEU A 122 1.98 9.04 16.92
CA LEU A 122 3.08 8.43 16.19
C LEU A 122 2.66 7.04 15.71
N ASN A 123 2.59 6.85 14.42
CA ASN A 123 2.19 5.59 13.78
C ASN A 123 3.42 4.71 13.55
N VAL A 124 3.45 3.53 14.14
CA VAL A 124 4.59 2.60 14.07
C VAL A 124 4.14 1.27 13.46
N ALA A 125 4.73 0.88 12.33
CA ALA A 125 4.53 -0.43 11.74
C ALA A 125 5.47 -1.45 12.40
N LEU A 126 4.89 -2.47 13.05
CA LEU A 126 5.62 -3.57 13.67
C LEU A 126 5.35 -4.89 12.95
N PRO A 127 6.39 -5.69 12.64
CA PRO A 127 6.20 -7.01 12.07
C PRO A 127 5.56 -7.95 13.09
N LYS A 128 4.58 -8.75 12.69
CA LYS A 128 4.07 -9.83 13.53
C LYS A 128 5.15 -10.88 13.81
N GLY A 129 5.18 -11.38 15.04
CA GLY A 129 6.07 -12.44 15.49
C GLY A 129 7.23 -11.93 16.34
N ARG A 130 8.20 -12.82 16.61
CA ARG A 130 9.26 -12.62 17.62
C ARG A 130 10.03 -11.30 17.52
N LEU A 131 10.23 -10.77 16.33
CA LEU A 131 10.92 -9.48 16.16
C LEU A 131 10.05 -8.34 16.68
N GLY A 132 8.80 -8.26 16.20
CA GLY A 132 7.87 -7.24 16.66
C GLY A 132 7.61 -7.30 18.15
N ASP A 133 7.48 -8.52 18.72
CA ASP A 133 7.30 -8.70 20.17
C ASP A 133 8.48 -8.15 20.98
N LYS A 134 9.71 -8.38 20.53
CA LYS A 134 10.91 -7.82 21.17
C LYS A 134 10.94 -6.30 21.10
N VAL A 135 10.65 -5.74 19.95
CA VAL A 135 10.64 -4.27 19.75
C VAL A 135 9.52 -3.65 20.56
N TYR A 136 8.31 -4.23 20.53
CA TYR A 136 7.20 -3.75 21.35
C TYR A 136 7.55 -3.73 22.84
N ASN A 137 8.16 -4.80 23.36
CA ASN A 137 8.57 -4.88 24.77
C ASN A 137 9.62 -3.82 25.14
N LEU A 138 10.56 -3.51 24.22
CA LEU A 138 11.52 -2.43 24.43
C LEU A 138 10.80 -1.07 24.50
N LEU A 139 9.89 -0.79 23.56
CA LEU A 139 9.12 0.45 23.52
C LEU A 139 8.19 0.57 24.74
N ALA A 140 7.56 -0.51 25.14
CA ALA A 140 6.74 -0.57 26.35
C ALA A 140 7.56 -0.27 27.62
N GLY A 141 8.80 -0.76 27.68
CA GLY A 141 9.73 -0.51 28.80
C GLY A 141 10.12 0.96 28.96
N VAL A 142 10.00 1.75 27.89
CA VAL A 142 10.29 3.20 27.90
C VAL A 142 9.01 4.07 27.87
N GLY A 143 7.84 3.48 28.15
CA GLY A 143 6.59 4.21 28.34
C GLY A 143 5.65 4.21 27.13
N TYR A 144 5.97 3.54 26.04
CA TYR A 144 5.14 3.45 24.84
C TYR A 144 4.32 2.16 24.75
N GLY A 145 4.08 1.48 25.89
CA GLY A 145 3.21 0.30 25.93
C GLY A 145 1.74 0.67 25.76
N CYS A 146 0.95 -0.24 25.18
CA CYS A 146 -0.48 -0.08 25.08
C CYS A 146 -1.20 -0.71 26.30
N PRO A 147 -2.32 -0.11 26.78
CA PRO A 147 -3.12 -0.67 27.87
C PRO A 147 -3.73 -2.04 27.50
N GLU A 148 -4.02 -2.24 26.22
CA GLU A 148 -4.52 -3.50 25.70
C GLU A 148 -3.39 -4.53 25.62
N ASN A 149 -3.71 -5.80 25.90
CA ASN A 149 -2.74 -6.88 25.80
C ASN A 149 -2.33 -7.09 24.35
N TYR A 150 -1.16 -6.62 23.97
CA TYR A 150 -0.57 -6.73 22.65
C TYR A 150 -0.54 -8.18 22.13
N ASN A 151 -0.31 -9.16 23.01
CA ASN A 151 -0.18 -10.57 22.64
C ASN A 151 -1.50 -11.32 22.49
N ASP A 152 -2.58 -10.81 23.06
CA ASP A 152 -3.88 -11.50 23.12
C ASP A 152 -4.91 -10.91 22.15
N THR A 153 -4.52 -9.92 21.36
CA THR A 153 -5.45 -9.23 20.47
C THR A 153 -5.43 -9.81 19.06
N ARG A 154 -6.60 -10.11 18.52
CA ARG A 154 -6.79 -10.31 17.08
C ARG A 154 -6.75 -9.00 16.29
N LYS A 155 -6.66 -7.88 16.99
CA LYS A 155 -6.56 -6.55 16.39
C LYS A 155 -5.27 -6.41 15.62
N LEU A 156 -5.35 -5.70 14.52
CA LEU A 156 -4.19 -5.34 13.70
C LEU A 156 -3.64 -3.97 14.08
N VAL A 157 -4.37 -3.24 14.90
CA VAL A 157 -4.00 -1.90 15.38
C VAL A 157 -4.19 -1.86 16.89
N VAL A 158 -3.19 -1.36 17.59
CA VAL A 158 -3.20 -1.15 19.05
C VAL A 158 -2.74 0.27 19.34
N GLU A 159 -3.42 0.97 20.22
CA GLU A 159 -3.18 2.39 20.49
C GLU A 159 -2.95 2.66 21.96
N ASN A 160 -2.12 3.66 22.22
CA ASN A 160 -2.02 4.36 23.49
C ASN A 160 -2.07 5.86 23.26
N PRO A 161 -3.27 6.48 23.30
CA PRO A 161 -3.41 7.92 23.09
C PRO A 161 -2.67 8.77 24.14
N GLU A 162 -2.55 8.26 25.39
CA GLU A 162 -1.84 8.95 26.46
C GLU A 162 -0.33 9.02 26.18
N ALA A 163 0.25 7.93 25.64
CA ALA A 163 1.64 7.90 25.21
C ALA A 163 1.83 8.50 23.81
N GLY A 164 0.75 8.85 23.10
CA GLY A 164 0.83 9.44 21.76
C GLY A 164 1.28 8.48 20.67
N ILE A 165 1.01 7.17 20.81
CA ILE A 165 1.50 6.16 19.87
C ILE A 165 0.40 5.20 19.40
N ARG A 166 0.55 4.73 18.15
CA ARG A 166 -0.28 3.69 17.50
C ARG A 166 0.61 2.68 16.82
N TYR A 167 0.37 1.41 17.04
CA TYR A 167 1.08 0.30 16.39
C TYR A 167 0.20 -0.37 15.35
N PHE A 168 0.74 -0.54 14.14
CA PHE A 168 0.18 -1.39 13.10
C PHE A 168 0.92 -2.73 13.08
N LEU A 169 0.20 -3.83 13.34
CA LEU A 169 0.75 -5.17 13.38
C LEU A 169 0.66 -5.80 11.99
N VAL A 170 1.74 -5.75 11.23
CA VAL A 170 1.78 -6.10 9.82
C VAL A 170 2.66 -7.32 9.55
N LYS A 171 2.62 -7.87 8.34
CA LYS A 171 3.60 -8.87 7.92
C LYS A 171 4.98 -8.21 7.79
N PRO A 172 6.10 -8.93 8.04
CA PRO A 172 7.44 -8.36 7.88
C PRO A 172 7.71 -7.75 6.51
N SER A 173 7.18 -8.35 5.44
CA SER A 173 7.27 -7.83 4.06
C SER A 173 6.56 -6.50 3.85
N ASP A 174 5.58 -6.18 4.69
CA ASP A 174 4.69 -5.06 4.47
C ASP A 174 5.13 -3.81 5.25
N VAL A 175 6.07 -3.95 6.19
CA VAL A 175 6.53 -2.85 7.07
C VAL A 175 7.02 -1.65 6.25
N ALA A 176 7.91 -1.88 5.29
CA ALA A 176 8.45 -0.82 4.44
C ALA A 176 7.36 -0.12 3.62
N ILE A 177 6.39 -0.90 3.11
CA ILE A 177 5.27 -0.40 2.31
C ILE A 177 4.39 0.56 3.12
N TYR A 178 4.16 0.26 4.41
CA TYR A 178 3.37 1.12 5.29
C TYR A 178 4.03 2.49 5.52
N VAL A 179 5.34 2.52 5.64
CA VAL A 179 6.09 3.77 5.79
C VAL A 179 6.12 4.55 4.47
N GLU A 180 6.41 3.87 3.38
CA GLU A 180 6.49 4.48 2.05
C GLU A 180 5.17 5.14 1.63
N HIS A 181 4.04 4.51 1.94
CA HIS A 181 2.70 5.04 1.63
C HIS A 181 2.15 5.99 2.71
N GLY A 182 2.94 6.33 3.73
CA GLY A 182 2.56 7.27 4.79
C GLY A 182 1.47 6.75 5.74
N ALA A 183 1.22 5.44 5.75
CA ALA A 183 0.31 4.80 6.71
C ALA A 183 0.97 4.67 8.08
N ALA A 184 2.29 4.53 8.13
CA ALA A 184 3.10 4.59 9.34
C ALA A 184 4.19 5.66 9.20
N ASP A 185 4.52 6.30 10.32
CA ASP A 185 5.62 7.28 10.39
C ASP A 185 6.97 6.56 10.53
N ILE A 186 6.98 5.37 11.16
CA ILE A 186 8.16 4.54 11.40
C ILE A 186 7.81 3.07 11.14
N GLY A 187 8.75 2.34 10.54
CA GLY A 187 8.71 0.88 10.39
C GLY A 187 9.95 0.24 11.03
N ILE A 188 9.78 -0.90 11.69
CA ILE A 188 10.84 -1.59 12.42
C ILE A 188 10.92 -3.05 12.00
#